data_828bd7e15ec0dee9ca1ccae271baf936
#
_entry.id   828bd7e15ec0dee9ca1ccae271baf936
#
_cell.length_a   1.000
_cell.length_b   1.000
_cell.length_c   1.000
_cell.angle_alpha   90.00
_cell.angle_beta   90.00
_cell.angle_gamma   90.00
#
_symmetry.space_group_name_H-M   'P 1'
#
loop_
_entity.id
_entity.type
_entity.pdbx_description
1 polymer ?
#
loop_
_entity_poly.entity_id
_entity_poly.type
_entity_poly.pdbx_seq_one_letter_code
_entity_poly.pdbx_strand_id
1 'polypeptide(L)'
;KRIFYYSNINSDILTITMINALGGVEEFKRAFYNLIVAPAGLKNDVFLLQDINGNIISSSSIMMAREDWLRFSIYVIGLLRDEKSCEGGILRRAFGQSVPTGKTFGPGYAMFFWLGGYGVKDLVQMRGWGLKLSLLDWRNGRVILVNSGAISWKPQELIDLFW
;
A
#
# COMPACT_ATOMS: atom_id res chain seq x y z
N LYS A 1 17.87 4.09 -20.26
CA LYS A 1 17.36 2.91 -19.52
C LYS A 1 16.86 3.40 -18.16
N ARG A 2 15.58 3.20 -17.85
CA ARG A 2 15.03 3.53 -16.51
C ARG A 2 15.57 2.49 -15.53
N ILE A 3 16.17 2.95 -14.43
CA ILE A 3 16.66 2.10 -13.33
C ILE A 3 15.71 2.28 -12.16
N PHE A 4 15.15 1.18 -11.66
CA PHE A 4 14.34 1.21 -10.46
C PHE A 4 15.24 1.34 -9.23
N TYR A 5 14.95 2.32 -8.40
CA TYR A 5 15.56 2.49 -7.08
C TYR A 5 14.46 2.72 -6.04
N TYR A 6 14.32 1.78 -5.11
CA TYR A 6 13.37 1.94 -4.00
C TYR A 6 13.92 2.93 -2.99
N SER A 7 13.12 3.94 -2.67
CA SER A 7 13.50 4.94 -1.65
C SER A 7 12.27 5.39 -0.87
N ASN A 8 12.36 5.38 0.44
CA ASN A 8 11.33 5.87 1.35
C ASN A 8 11.11 7.39 1.19
N ILE A 9 12.16 8.14 0.84
CA ILE A 9 12.10 9.59 0.67
C ILE A 9 11.04 10.03 -0.36
N ASN A 10 10.73 9.18 -1.34
CA ASN A 10 9.72 9.50 -2.36
C ASN A 10 8.32 9.66 -1.76
N SER A 11 7.95 8.82 -0.78
CA SER A 11 6.67 8.95 -0.08
C SER A 11 6.64 10.18 0.81
N ASP A 12 7.74 10.48 1.48
CA ASP A 12 7.82 11.64 2.37
C ASP A 12 7.76 12.95 1.58
N ILE A 13 8.46 13.06 0.44
CA ILE A 13 8.36 14.21 -0.47
C ILE A 13 6.92 14.39 -0.97
N LEU A 14 6.27 13.29 -1.40
CA LEU A 14 4.89 13.36 -1.85
C LEU A 14 3.97 13.85 -0.73
N THR A 15 4.13 13.35 0.47
CA THR A 15 3.33 13.77 1.64
C THR A 15 3.53 15.25 1.97
N ILE A 16 4.77 15.73 1.98
CA ILE A 16 5.06 17.16 2.20
C ILE A 16 4.42 18.01 1.09
N THR A 17 4.51 17.56 -0.15
CA THR A 17 3.87 18.27 -1.27
C THR A 17 2.36 18.33 -1.10
N MET A 18 1.71 17.24 -0.69
CA MET A 18 0.27 17.20 -0.44
C MET A 18 -0.12 18.08 0.75
N ILE A 19 0.64 18.08 1.85
CA ILE A 19 0.43 18.94 3.01
C ILE A 19 0.45 20.42 2.59
N ASN A 20 1.45 20.81 1.81
CA ASN A 20 1.55 22.20 1.31
C ASN A 20 0.40 22.56 0.37
N ALA A 21 0.01 21.66 -0.53
CA ALA A 21 -1.08 21.89 -1.47
C ALA A 21 -2.46 21.97 -0.78
N LEU A 22 -2.65 21.27 0.33
CA LEU A 22 -3.89 21.27 1.10
C LEU A 22 -3.98 22.39 2.15
N GLY A 23 -2.89 23.12 2.40
CA GLY A 23 -2.87 24.23 3.34
C GLY A 23 -2.42 23.88 4.75
N GLY A 24 -1.84 22.68 4.95
CA GLY A 24 -1.25 22.31 6.24
C GLY A 24 -1.51 20.87 6.67
N VAL A 25 -0.92 20.50 7.80
CA VAL A 25 -0.97 19.12 8.33
C VAL A 25 -2.39 18.72 8.73
N GLU A 26 -3.16 19.62 9.32
CA GLU A 26 -4.52 19.30 9.77
C GLU A 26 -5.48 19.11 8.59
N GLU A 27 -5.33 19.91 7.53
CA GLU A 27 -6.06 19.72 6.27
C GLU A 27 -5.70 18.40 5.59
N PHE A 28 -4.41 18.03 5.62
CA PHE A 28 -3.96 16.73 5.14
C PHE A 28 -4.58 15.59 5.95
N LYS A 29 -4.56 15.64 7.27
CA LYS A 29 -5.19 14.64 8.15
C LYS A 29 -6.69 14.49 7.85
N ARG A 30 -7.38 15.63 7.68
CA ARG A 30 -8.81 15.65 7.31
C ARG A 30 -9.06 15.00 5.95
N ALA A 31 -8.23 15.34 4.95
CA ALA A 31 -8.31 14.74 3.62
C ALA A 31 -8.01 13.24 3.67
N PHE A 32 -6.99 12.82 4.41
CA PHE A 32 -6.66 11.40 4.60
C PHE A 32 -7.83 10.64 5.24
N TYR A 33 -8.45 11.21 6.27
CA TYR A 33 -9.61 10.61 6.89
C TYR A 33 -10.77 10.46 5.89
N ASN A 34 -11.13 11.52 5.19
CA ASN A 34 -12.28 11.54 4.29
C ASN A 34 -12.09 10.69 3.03
N LEU A 35 -10.86 10.60 2.51
CA LEU A 35 -10.57 9.92 1.25
C LEU A 35 -10.09 8.48 1.43
N ILE A 36 -9.61 8.12 2.62
CA ILE A 36 -9.02 6.80 2.86
C ILE A 36 -9.72 6.11 4.05
N VAL A 37 -9.68 6.70 5.25
CA VAL A 37 -10.15 6.05 6.47
C VAL A 37 -11.65 5.74 6.40
N ALA A 38 -12.45 6.73 6.09
CA ALA A 38 -13.90 6.60 6.06
C ALA A 38 -14.38 5.69 4.89
N PRO A 39 -13.92 5.88 3.63
CA PRO A 39 -14.34 5.01 2.53
C PRO A 39 -13.87 3.55 2.69
N ALA A 40 -12.70 3.32 3.28
CA ALA A 40 -12.21 1.97 3.56
C ALA A 40 -12.92 1.31 4.77
N GLY A 41 -13.77 2.03 5.49
CA GLY A 41 -14.53 1.54 6.63
C GLY A 41 -13.63 1.14 7.81
N LEU A 42 -12.53 1.87 8.03
CA LEU A 42 -11.63 1.61 9.16
C LEU A 42 -12.36 1.97 10.46
N LYS A 43 -12.21 1.13 11.50
CA LYS A 43 -12.99 1.24 12.73
C LYS A 43 -12.19 1.67 13.94
N ASN A 44 -10.87 1.52 13.87
CA ASN A 44 -9.96 1.90 14.95
C ASN A 44 -9.20 3.16 14.54
N ASP A 45 -8.56 3.79 15.52
CA ASP A 45 -7.73 4.95 15.25
C ASP A 45 -6.59 4.65 14.29
N VAL A 46 -6.38 5.53 13.34
CA VAL A 46 -5.23 5.51 12.44
C VAL A 46 -4.30 6.64 12.84
N PHE A 47 -3.09 6.28 13.22
CA PHE A 47 -2.10 7.24 13.66
C PHE A 47 -1.16 7.59 12.51
N LEU A 48 -1.07 8.88 12.21
CA LEU A 48 -0.06 9.46 11.34
C LEU A 48 1.01 10.07 12.24
N LEU A 49 2.09 9.34 12.46
CA LEU A 49 3.15 9.80 13.37
C LEU A 49 3.89 10.98 12.75
N GLN A 50 4.26 11.90 13.62
CA GLN A 50 4.98 13.12 13.27
C GLN A 50 6.37 13.09 13.90
N ASP A 51 7.32 13.74 13.25
CA ASP A 51 8.62 14.04 13.85
C ASP A 51 8.50 15.18 14.89
N ILE A 52 9.61 15.55 15.52
CA ILE A 52 9.66 16.61 16.52
C ILE A 52 9.24 17.98 15.97
N ASN A 53 9.29 18.17 14.66
CA ASN A 53 8.91 19.39 13.96
C ASN A 53 7.45 19.36 13.45
N GLY A 54 6.71 18.28 13.73
CA GLY A 54 5.34 18.12 13.30
C GLY A 54 5.18 17.58 11.87
N ASN A 55 6.26 17.17 11.19
CA ASN A 55 6.16 16.61 9.86
C ASN A 55 5.68 15.15 9.90
N ILE A 56 4.76 14.79 9.02
CA ILE A 56 4.31 13.42 8.90
C ILE A 56 5.35 12.60 8.14
N ILE A 57 5.82 11.50 8.76
CA ILE A 57 6.75 10.55 8.17
C ILE A 57 5.95 9.42 7.52
N SER A 58 5.47 9.61 6.30
CA SER A 58 4.56 8.67 5.63
C SER A 58 5.23 7.36 5.23
N SER A 59 6.54 7.37 5.07
CA SER A 59 7.31 6.19 4.64
C SER A 59 7.30 5.03 5.63
N SER A 60 7.04 5.29 6.92
CA SER A 60 7.16 4.28 7.98
C SER A 60 6.20 4.44 9.16
N SER A 61 5.39 5.48 9.17
CA SER A 61 4.72 5.93 10.40
C SER A 61 3.20 6.02 10.31
N ILE A 62 2.59 5.28 9.40
CA ILE A 62 1.14 5.06 9.41
C ILE A 62 0.87 3.81 10.22
N MET A 63 0.23 3.97 11.37
CA MET A 63 -0.10 2.87 12.28
C MET A 63 -1.61 2.66 12.31
N MET A 64 -2.03 1.42 12.17
CA MET A 64 -3.43 1.02 12.28
C MET A 64 -3.55 -0.39 12.84
N ALA A 65 -4.72 -0.73 13.34
CA ALA A 65 -5.03 -2.07 13.80
C ALA A 65 -4.92 -3.09 12.64
N ARG A 66 -4.58 -4.34 12.97
CA ARG A 66 -4.45 -5.40 11.97
C ARG A 66 -5.75 -5.60 11.19
N GLU A 67 -6.88 -5.52 11.86
CA GLU A 67 -8.21 -5.65 11.28
C GLU A 67 -8.51 -4.52 10.28
N ASP A 68 -7.98 -3.32 10.54
CA ASP A 68 -8.12 -2.18 9.63
C ASP A 68 -7.18 -2.28 8.43
N TRP A 69 -6.00 -2.87 8.59
CA TRP A 69 -5.16 -3.27 7.47
C TRP A 69 -5.89 -4.22 6.53
N LEU A 70 -6.63 -5.19 7.09
CA LEU A 70 -7.45 -6.10 6.30
C LEU A 70 -8.58 -5.36 5.58
N ARG A 71 -9.31 -4.46 6.27
CA ARG A 71 -10.36 -3.63 5.66
C ARG A 71 -9.81 -2.77 4.54
N PHE A 72 -8.68 -2.12 4.75
CA PHE A 72 -8.01 -1.34 3.72
C PHE A 72 -7.60 -2.21 2.51
N SER A 73 -7.09 -3.40 2.74
CA SER A 73 -6.75 -4.35 1.68
C SER A 73 -7.98 -4.76 0.86
N ILE A 74 -9.10 -5.05 1.52
CA ILE A 74 -10.39 -5.36 0.88
C ILE A 74 -10.92 -4.16 0.09
N TYR A 75 -10.79 -2.95 0.64
CA TYR A 75 -11.17 -1.72 -0.05
C TYR A 75 -10.37 -1.53 -1.34
N VAL A 76 -9.04 -1.73 -1.31
CA VAL A 76 -8.20 -1.67 -2.52
C VAL A 76 -8.63 -2.70 -3.56
N ILE A 77 -8.96 -3.93 -3.14
CA ILE A 77 -9.52 -4.94 -4.07
C ILE A 77 -10.84 -4.45 -4.67
N GLY A 78 -11.72 -3.88 -3.87
CA GLY A 78 -12.99 -3.30 -4.33
C GLY A 78 -12.77 -2.25 -5.42
N LEU A 79 -11.86 -1.30 -5.20
CA LEU A 79 -11.49 -0.29 -6.18
C LEU A 79 -10.95 -0.90 -7.49
N LEU A 80 -10.09 -1.91 -7.38
CA LEU A 80 -9.50 -2.57 -8.55
C LEU A 80 -10.52 -3.37 -9.36
N ARG A 81 -11.58 -3.89 -8.73
CA ARG A 81 -12.65 -4.67 -9.37
C ARG A 81 -13.79 -3.82 -9.90
N ASP A 82 -14.02 -2.65 -9.32
CA ASP A 82 -15.04 -1.73 -9.79
C ASP A 82 -14.54 -0.97 -11.03
N GLU A 83 -15.05 -1.37 -12.19
CA GLU A 83 -14.69 -0.75 -13.47
C GLU A 83 -15.15 0.72 -13.55
N LYS A 84 -16.14 1.12 -12.78
CA LYS A 84 -16.69 2.48 -12.75
C LYS A 84 -15.95 3.39 -11.76
N SER A 85 -15.18 2.82 -10.84
CA SER A 85 -14.39 3.61 -9.89
C SER A 85 -13.31 4.43 -10.62
N CYS A 86 -13.31 5.73 -10.39
CA CYS A 86 -12.27 6.64 -10.87
C CYS A 86 -10.90 6.26 -10.28
N GLU A 87 -10.84 6.08 -8.97
CA GLU A 87 -9.64 5.70 -8.22
C GLU A 87 -9.11 4.34 -8.69
N GLY A 88 -10.01 3.37 -8.83
CA GLY A 88 -9.68 2.05 -9.39
C GLY A 88 -9.16 2.15 -10.81
N GLY A 89 -9.71 3.03 -11.63
CA GLY A 89 -9.23 3.32 -12.99
C GLY A 89 -7.80 3.89 -13.01
N ILE A 90 -7.48 4.78 -12.06
CA ILE A 90 -6.13 5.33 -11.89
C ILE A 90 -5.16 4.22 -11.49
N LEU A 91 -5.51 3.40 -10.50
CA LEU A 91 -4.67 2.29 -10.04
C LEU A 91 -4.42 1.28 -11.16
N ARG A 92 -5.46 0.84 -11.88
CA ARG A 92 -5.31 -0.12 -12.99
C ARG A 92 -4.40 0.42 -14.09
N ARG A 93 -4.52 1.69 -14.47
CA ARG A 93 -3.62 2.32 -15.45
C ARG A 93 -2.18 2.37 -14.95
N ALA A 94 -1.98 2.80 -13.71
CA ALA A 94 -0.65 2.86 -13.12
C ALA A 94 0.01 1.47 -13.04
N PHE A 95 -0.75 0.44 -12.70
CA PHE A 95 -0.27 -0.94 -12.64
C PHE A 95 0.09 -1.48 -14.02
N GLY A 96 -0.69 -1.14 -15.06
CA GLY A 96 -0.37 -1.46 -16.45
C GLY A 96 0.91 -0.76 -16.97
N GLN A 97 1.33 0.32 -16.32
CA GLN A 97 2.53 1.09 -16.66
C GLN A 97 3.65 0.94 -15.62
N SER A 98 3.60 -0.14 -14.83
CA SER A 98 4.55 -0.40 -13.76
C SER A 98 6.00 -0.42 -14.23
N VAL A 99 6.91 0.01 -13.35
CA VAL A 99 8.34 0.02 -13.60
C VAL A 99 8.92 -1.35 -13.22
N PRO A 100 9.73 -2.00 -14.10
CA PRO A 100 10.42 -3.23 -13.74
C PRO A 100 11.39 -3.01 -12.59
N THR A 101 11.32 -3.85 -11.56
CA THR A 101 12.15 -3.73 -10.35
C THR A 101 13.40 -4.60 -10.38
N GLY A 102 13.40 -5.67 -11.18
CA GLY A 102 14.41 -6.73 -11.14
C GLY A 102 14.31 -7.64 -9.91
N LYS A 103 13.25 -7.53 -9.10
CA LYS A 103 13.03 -8.37 -7.92
C LYS A 103 12.02 -9.47 -8.23
N THR A 104 12.32 -10.69 -7.85
CA THR A 104 11.47 -11.86 -8.11
C THR A 104 10.17 -11.83 -7.31
N PHE A 105 10.21 -11.29 -6.08
CA PHE A 105 9.04 -11.18 -5.22
C PHE A 105 8.06 -10.07 -5.65
N GLY A 106 8.46 -9.16 -6.50
CA GLY A 106 7.65 -8.07 -7.00
C GLY A 106 8.28 -7.49 -8.27
N PRO A 107 8.13 -8.15 -9.41
CA PRO A 107 8.78 -7.76 -10.67
C PRO A 107 8.33 -6.40 -11.19
N GLY A 108 7.17 -5.90 -10.78
CA GLY A 108 6.66 -4.58 -11.10
C GLY A 108 6.50 -3.69 -9.87
N TYR A 109 6.54 -2.36 -10.07
CA TYR A 109 6.26 -1.37 -9.02
C TYR A 109 5.52 -0.17 -9.59
N ALA A 110 4.43 0.22 -8.94
CA ALA A 110 3.67 1.42 -9.27
C ALA A 110 2.86 1.91 -8.07
N MET A 111 2.72 3.23 -7.90
CA MET A 111 1.88 3.85 -6.86
C MET A 111 2.14 3.26 -5.45
N PHE A 112 3.40 3.01 -5.12
CA PHE A 112 3.85 2.37 -3.86
C PHE A 112 3.42 0.91 -3.65
N PHE A 113 2.85 0.26 -4.67
CA PHE A 113 2.55 -1.17 -4.65
C PHE A 113 3.62 -1.97 -5.40
N TRP A 114 3.98 -3.12 -4.84
CA TRP A 114 4.72 -4.15 -5.56
C TRP A 114 3.72 -5.02 -6.34
N LEU A 115 4.05 -5.34 -7.57
CA LEU A 115 3.14 -6.02 -8.49
C LEU A 115 3.72 -7.34 -8.98
N GLY A 116 2.87 -8.37 -9.03
CA GLY A 116 3.26 -9.73 -9.36
C GLY A 116 4.13 -10.37 -8.29
N GLY A 117 4.79 -11.46 -8.63
CA GLY A 117 5.70 -12.21 -7.76
C GLY A 117 5.12 -13.54 -7.29
N TYR A 118 6.00 -14.39 -6.79
CA TYR A 118 5.65 -15.71 -6.25
C TYR A 118 4.87 -16.60 -7.22
N GLY A 119 5.05 -16.43 -8.54
CA GLY A 119 4.28 -17.16 -9.55
C GLY A 119 2.88 -16.60 -9.82
N VAL A 120 2.41 -15.61 -9.06
CA VAL A 120 1.08 -15.02 -9.21
C VAL A 120 1.18 -13.69 -9.96
N LYS A 121 0.68 -13.64 -11.20
CA LYS A 121 0.83 -12.51 -12.12
C LYS A 121 0.09 -11.26 -11.63
N ASP A 122 -1.14 -11.42 -11.20
CA ASP A 122 -2.04 -10.30 -10.83
C ASP A 122 -1.99 -9.99 -9.33
N LEU A 123 -0.92 -10.38 -8.64
CA LEU A 123 -0.71 -10.10 -7.24
C LEU A 123 -0.37 -8.62 -7.03
N VAL A 124 -1.07 -7.98 -6.12
CA VAL A 124 -0.75 -6.64 -5.63
C VAL A 124 -0.27 -6.76 -4.19
N GLN A 125 0.83 -6.11 -3.85
CA GLN A 125 1.43 -6.27 -2.53
C GLN A 125 1.70 -4.93 -1.87
N MET A 126 1.34 -4.82 -0.60
CA MET A 126 1.80 -3.77 0.30
C MET A 126 2.83 -4.39 1.25
N ARG A 127 4.03 -3.82 1.29
CA ARG A 127 5.15 -4.39 2.04
C ARG A 127 5.72 -3.35 3.00
N GLY A 128 5.86 -3.75 4.24
CA GLY A 128 6.49 -2.96 5.30
C GLY A 128 7.68 -3.68 5.91
N TRP A 129 8.44 -2.96 6.71
CA TRP A 129 9.58 -3.50 7.44
C TRP A 129 9.14 -4.58 8.43
N GLY A 130 10.00 -5.59 8.67
CA GLY A 130 9.71 -6.68 9.61
C GLY A 130 8.64 -7.66 9.09
N LEU A 131 8.58 -7.88 7.76
CA LEU A 131 7.61 -8.78 7.12
C LEU A 131 6.15 -8.43 7.43
N LYS A 132 5.83 -7.15 7.50
CA LYS A 132 4.47 -6.69 7.39
C LYS A 132 4.09 -6.75 5.92
N LEU A 133 3.15 -7.62 5.58
CA LEU A 133 2.85 -7.94 4.21
C LEU A 133 1.35 -8.11 4.02
N SER A 134 0.79 -7.42 3.04
CA SER A 134 -0.55 -7.70 2.52
C SER A 134 -0.43 -8.13 1.07
N LEU A 135 -0.93 -9.33 0.78
CA LEU A 135 -0.97 -9.93 -0.54
C LEU A 135 -2.42 -9.91 -1.02
N LEU A 136 -2.67 -9.23 -2.12
CA LEU A 136 -4.00 -9.04 -2.70
C LEU A 136 -4.08 -9.73 -4.06
N ASP A 137 -4.79 -10.85 -4.12
CA ASP A 137 -5.25 -11.41 -5.38
C ASP A 137 -6.59 -10.74 -5.73
N TRP A 138 -6.50 -9.58 -6.35
CA TRP A 138 -7.66 -8.75 -6.59
C TRP A 138 -8.65 -9.37 -7.59
N ARG A 139 -8.19 -10.23 -8.51
CA ARG A 139 -9.09 -10.89 -9.46
C ARG A 139 -9.98 -11.91 -8.78
N ASN A 140 -9.42 -12.70 -7.85
CA ASN A 140 -10.18 -13.71 -7.11
C ASN A 140 -10.76 -13.19 -5.80
N GLY A 141 -10.45 -11.96 -5.40
CA GLY A 141 -10.95 -11.34 -4.17
C GLY A 141 -10.33 -11.92 -2.91
N ARG A 142 -9.08 -12.36 -2.96
CA ARG A 142 -8.36 -12.96 -1.83
C ARG A 142 -7.37 -11.98 -1.22
N VAL A 143 -7.25 -12.03 0.11
CA VAL A 143 -6.24 -11.28 0.86
C VAL A 143 -5.53 -12.21 1.82
N ILE A 144 -4.21 -12.14 1.85
CA ILE A 144 -3.41 -12.68 2.94
C ILE A 144 -2.72 -11.51 3.62
N LEU A 145 -2.97 -11.37 4.92
CA LEU A 145 -2.31 -10.38 5.75
C LEU A 145 -1.35 -11.06 6.72
N VAL A 146 -0.09 -10.66 6.66
CA VAL A 146 0.94 -11.11 7.59
C VAL A 146 1.44 -9.92 8.38
N ASN A 147 1.40 -10.02 9.69
CA ASN A 147 1.99 -9.06 10.60
C ASN A 147 2.97 -9.80 11.52
N SER A 148 4.18 -9.94 11.04
CA SER A 148 5.25 -10.65 11.75
C SER A 148 6.40 -9.70 12.06
N GLY A 149 7.06 -9.91 13.20
CA GLY A 149 8.37 -9.31 13.50
C GLY A 149 9.55 -10.18 13.08
N ALA A 150 9.31 -11.39 12.56
CA ALA A 150 10.35 -12.31 12.16
C ALA A 150 10.90 -11.97 10.77
N ILE A 151 12.21 -11.90 10.64
CA ILE A 151 12.89 -11.57 9.38
C ILE A 151 13.26 -12.80 8.55
N SER A 152 13.09 -14.00 9.09
CA SER A 152 13.52 -15.28 8.49
C SER A 152 12.43 -16.05 7.76
N TRP A 153 11.19 -15.58 7.79
CA TRP A 153 10.07 -16.28 7.18
C TRP A 153 9.98 -16.04 5.67
N LYS A 154 9.62 -17.08 4.91
CA LYS A 154 9.49 -17.03 3.45
C LYS A 154 8.02 -16.90 3.03
N PRO A 155 7.62 -15.76 2.43
CA PRO A 155 6.24 -15.58 1.95
C PRO A 155 5.77 -16.66 0.96
N GLN A 156 6.69 -17.30 0.24
CA GLN A 156 6.37 -18.36 -0.71
C GLN A 156 5.60 -19.52 -0.05
N GLU A 157 6.01 -19.90 1.15
CA GLU A 157 5.38 -21.03 1.86
C GLU A 157 3.88 -20.80 2.14
N LEU A 158 3.47 -19.55 2.43
CA LEU A 158 2.04 -19.21 2.55
C LEU A 158 1.34 -19.16 1.22
N ILE A 159 2.00 -18.65 0.19
CA ILE A 159 1.40 -18.54 -1.13
C ILE A 159 1.10 -19.95 -1.66
N ASP A 160 2.04 -20.88 -1.51
CA ASP A 160 1.88 -22.27 -1.94
C ASP A 160 0.73 -23.00 -1.21
N LEU A 161 0.31 -22.50 -0.01
CA LEU A 161 -0.83 -23.04 0.74
C LEU A 161 -2.19 -22.46 0.28
N PHE A 162 -2.21 -21.24 -0.26
CA PHE A 162 -3.45 -20.49 -0.48
C PHE A 162 -3.73 -20.14 -1.94
N TRP A 163 -2.76 -20.31 -2.85
CA TRP A 163 -2.85 -20.06 -4.29
C TRP A 163 -2.61 -21.32 -5.10
#